data_663d2d454351180af32a3e0e30f7447f
#
_entry.id   663d2d454351180af32a3e0e30f7447f
#
_cell.length_a   1.000
_cell.length_b   1.000
_cell.length_c   1.000
_cell.angle_alpha   90.00
_cell.angle_beta   90.00
_cell.angle_gamma   90.00
#
_symmetry.space_group_name_H-M   'P 1'
#
loop_
_entity.id
_entity.type
_entity.pdbx_description
1 polymer ?
#
loop_
_entity_poly.entity_id
_entity_poly.type
_entity_poly.pdbx_seq_one_letter_code
_entity_poly.pdbx_strand_id
1 'polypeptide(L)'
;KAIRLPAIDKTKVAQLIKFEAQQNIPFPLEEAAWDHYTMGVAKSGEIEVLLSALKSEVADGMIKVAKAQGVNVELVDTAQAALVNAFRYSYGDLEGCSLVLDIGAKTTHALFFEGEKFFIRTINIGANSITQEFATETKIRFSQAEEIKLQKGLVGLGGAYAESEDPHEAALSKIARQVMTRLHVQVNQTLQFWQKQQGGSNPV
;
A
#
# COMPACT_ATOMS: atom_id res chain seq x y z
N LYS A 1 3.59 8.93 5.28
CA LYS A 1 3.60 10.01 4.29
C LYS A 1 5.02 10.24 3.81
N ALA A 2 5.25 10.30 2.49
CA ALA A 2 6.55 10.66 1.94
C ALA A 2 6.72 12.19 1.95
N ILE A 3 7.91 12.64 2.36
CA ILE A 3 8.33 14.04 2.37
C ILE A 3 9.71 14.17 1.70
N ARG A 4 10.06 15.38 1.25
CA ARG A 4 11.37 15.71 0.71
C ARG A 4 12.02 16.77 1.57
N LEU A 5 13.28 16.53 1.89
CA LEU A 5 14.10 17.43 2.68
C LEU A 5 15.25 17.95 1.82
N PRO A 6 15.64 19.23 1.95
CA PRO A 6 16.80 19.76 1.25
C PRO A 6 18.07 19.00 1.65
N ALA A 7 19.03 18.96 0.75
CA ALA A 7 20.37 18.45 1.05
C ALA A 7 21.04 19.34 2.09
N ILE A 8 21.13 18.87 3.32
CA ILE A 8 21.76 19.55 4.44
C ILE A 8 22.71 18.62 5.19
N ASP A 9 23.50 19.19 6.07
CA ASP A 9 24.40 18.45 6.95
C ASP A 9 23.61 17.37 7.74
N LYS A 10 24.18 16.17 7.80
CA LYS A 10 23.60 15.02 8.50
C LYS A 10 23.19 15.33 9.94
N THR A 11 23.91 16.23 10.62
CA THR A 11 23.60 16.65 11.99
C THR A 11 22.27 17.40 12.12
N LYS A 12 21.81 18.06 11.05
CA LYS A 12 20.55 18.83 11.01
C LYS A 12 19.37 18.03 10.47
N VAL A 13 19.63 16.91 9.80
CA VAL A 13 18.56 16.09 9.17
C VAL A 13 17.54 15.63 10.21
N ALA A 14 17.98 15.11 11.36
CA ALA A 14 17.08 14.63 12.41
C ALA A 14 16.15 15.73 12.97
N GLN A 15 16.68 16.96 13.13
CA GLN A 15 15.86 18.09 13.60
C GLN A 15 14.83 18.51 12.56
N LEU A 16 15.23 18.51 11.28
CA LEU A 16 14.33 18.84 10.19
C LEU A 16 13.23 17.77 10.01
N ILE A 17 13.58 16.49 10.13
CA ILE A 17 12.60 15.41 10.11
C ILE A 17 11.57 15.59 11.24
N LYS A 18 12.02 15.92 12.45
CA LYS A 18 11.10 16.18 13.58
C LYS A 18 10.19 17.36 13.32
N PHE A 19 10.72 18.43 12.76
CA PHE A 19 9.94 19.62 12.39
C PHE A 19 8.89 19.30 11.32
N GLU A 20 9.29 18.58 10.27
CA GLU A 20 8.38 18.13 9.22
C GLU A 20 7.34 17.14 9.75
N ALA A 21 7.71 16.27 10.68
CA ALA A 21 6.77 15.36 11.34
C ALA A 21 5.67 16.13 12.07
N GLN A 22 6.01 17.22 12.80
CA GLN A 22 5.02 18.08 13.46
C GLN A 22 4.00 18.70 12.50
N GLN A 23 4.43 19.02 11.29
CA GLN A 23 3.55 19.62 10.29
C GLN A 23 2.74 18.61 9.48
N ASN A 24 3.25 17.39 9.34
CA ASN A 24 2.70 16.39 8.44
C ASN A 24 1.87 15.30 9.15
N ILE A 25 2.06 15.10 10.45
CA ILE A 25 1.26 14.19 11.28
C ILE A 25 0.02 14.96 11.76
N PRO A 26 -1.20 14.44 11.52
CA PRO A 26 -2.44 15.19 11.75
C PRO A 26 -2.91 15.21 13.22
N PHE A 27 -2.01 14.94 14.17
CA PHE A 27 -2.24 14.98 15.62
C PHE A 27 -0.93 15.32 16.34
N PRO A 28 -0.97 15.77 17.61
CA PRO A 28 0.23 16.13 18.38
C PRO A 28 1.25 14.99 18.43
N LEU A 29 2.55 15.32 18.29
CA LEU A 29 3.62 14.31 18.33
C LEU A 29 3.69 13.58 19.66
N GLU A 30 3.26 14.21 20.76
CA GLU A 30 3.19 13.62 22.10
C GLU A 30 2.17 12.49 22.18
N GLU A 31 1.16 12.50 21.28
CA GLU A 31 0.14 11.46 21.15
C GLU A 31 0.48 10.44 20.05
N ALA A 32 1.62 10.61 19.39
CA ALA A 32 2.04 9.80 18.25
C ALA A 32 3.12 8.77 18.63
N ALA A 33 2.86 7.52 18.32
CA ALA A 33 3.93 6.56 18.03
C ALA A 33 4.34 6.79 16.57
N TRP A 34 5.53 7.34 16.33
CA TRP A 34 5.99 7.68 14.99
C TRP A 34 7.46 7.35 14.79
N ASP A 35 7.81 7.07 13.55
CA ASP A 35 9.17 6.84 13.11
C ASP A 35 9.33 7.27 11.65
N HIS A 36 10.54 7.24 11.14
CA HIS A 36 10.85 7.62 9.77
C HIS A 36 11.83 6.64 9.12
N TYR A 37 11.73 6.54 7.81
CA TYR A 37 12.64 5.76 6.99
C TYR A 37 13.18 6.65 5.86
N THR A 38 14.51 6.70 5.69
CA THR A 38 15.14 7.40 4.57
C THR A 38 15.10 6.52 3.33
N MET A 39 14.33 6.94 2.32
CA MET A 39 14.12 6.17 1.09
C MET A 39 15.27 6.33 0.09
N GLY A 40 16.07 7.39 0.22
CA GLY A 40 17.20 7.68 -0.65
C GLY A 40 17.36 9.18 -0.92
N VAL A 41 18.17 9.50 -1.94
CA VAL A 41 18.41 10.87 -2.39
C VAL A 41 17.85 11.00 -3.81
N ALA A 42 16.97 11.96 -4.02
CA ALA A 42 16.43 12.27 -5.34
C ALA A 42 17.52 12.85 -6.27
N LYS A 43 17.24 12.87 -7.58
CA LYS A 43 18.15 13.52 -8.57
C LYS A 43 18.40 15.00 -8.30
N SER A 44 17.48 15.67 -7.62
CA SER A 44 17.60 17.05 -7.15
C SER A 44 18.58 17.23 -5.99
N GLY A 45 19.09 16.15 -5.40
CA GLY A 45 19.90 16.16 -4.18
C GLY A 45 19.07 16.17 -2.89
N GLU A 46 17.74 16.23 -2.97
CA GLU A 46 16.85 16.18 -1.81
C GLU A 46 16.82 14.79 -1.19
N ILE A 47 16.74 14.72 0.13
CA ILE A 47 16.58 13.47 0.87
C ILE A 47 15.09 13.11 0.92
N GLU A 48 14.74 11.94 0.45
CA GLU A 48 13.37 11.42 0.52
C GLU A 48 13.18 10.60 1.79
N VAL A 49 12.17 10.96 2.57
CA VAL A 49 11.87 10.35 3.87
C VAL A 49 10.41 9.91 3.91
N LEU A 50 10.19 8.67 4.33
CA LEU A 50 8.86 8.14 4.65
C LEU A 50 8.61 8.33 6.14
N LEU A 51 7.61 9.15 6.48
CA LEU A 51 7.10 9.28 7.84
C LEU A 51 5.97 8.26 8.05
N SER A 52 6.08 7.52 9.13
CA SER A 52 5.04 6.61 9.63
C SER A 52 4.57 7.08 10.99
N ALA A 53 3.27 7.15 11.21
CA ALA A 53 2.70 7.58 12.47
C ALA A 53 1.38 6.86 12.75
N LEU A 54 1.19 6.55 14.00
CA LEU A 54 -0.02 5.96 14.57
C LEU A 54 -0.31 6.66 15.89
N LYS A 55 -1.58 6.83 16.27
CA LYS A 55 -1.88 7.29 17.62
C LYS A 55 -1.35 6.30 18.65
N SER A 56 -0.66 6.79 19.68
CA SER A 56 -0.05 5.95 20.73
C SER A 56 -1.08 5.04 21.40
N GLU A 57 -2.28 5.54 21.64
CA GLU A 57 -3.39 4.75 22.22
C GLU A 57 -3.73 3.49 21.38
N VAL A 58 -3.64 3.58 20.05
CA VAL A 58 -3.90 2.44 19.15
C VAL A 58 -2.77 1.43 19.22
N ALA A 59 -1.51 1.89 19.18
CA ALA A 59 -0.33 1.03 19.34
C ALA A 59 -0.37 0.31 20.69
N ASP A 60 -0.62 1.05 21.78
CA ASP A 60 -0.71 0.51 23.14
C ASP A 60 -1.85 -0.51 23.27
N GLY A 61 -3.00 -0.23 22.65
CA GLY A 61 -4.12 -1.15 22.59
C GLY A 61 -3.76 -2.48 21.93
N MET A 62 -3.09 -2.44 20.78
CA MET A 62 -2.62 -3.64 20.07
C MET A 62 -1.61 -4.43 20.91
N ILE A 63 -0.62 -3.74 21.52
CA ILE A 63 0.39 -4.36 22.37
C ILE A 63 -0.27 -5.00 23.61
N LYS A 64 -1.24 -4.31 24.23
CA LYS A 64 -1.98 -4.82 25.39
C LYS A 64 -2.75 -6.10 25.08
N VAL A 65 -3.43 -6.15 23.94
CA VAL A 65 -4.15 -7.35 23.50
C VAL A 65 -3.19 -8.52 23.25
N ALA A 66 -2.08 -8.28 22.56
CA ALA A 66 -1.07 -9.30 22.31
C ALA A 66 -0.48 -9.85 23.61
N LYS A 67 -0.08 -8.96 24.54
CA LYS A 67 0.43 -9.34 25.87
C LYS A 67 -0.56 -10.15 26.69
N ALA A 68 -1.86 -9.81 26.62
CA ALA A 68 -2.91 -10.57 27.32
C ALA A 68 -3.06 -12.01 26.81
N GLN A 69 -2.59 -12.28 25.58
CA GLN A 69 -2.52 -13.63 24.99
C GLN A 69 -1.14 -14.29 25.14
N GLY A 70 -0.25 -13.74 25.99
CA GLY A 70 1.08 -14.28 26.21
C GLY A 70 2.09 -13.99 25.09
N VAL A 71 1.75 -13.13 24.12
CA VAL A 71 2.65 -12.75 23.03
C VAL A 71 3.51 -11.58 23.45
N ASN A 72 4.84 -11.74 23.39
CA ASN A 72 5.79 -10.64 23.58
C ASN A 72 5.92 -9.87 22.26
N VAL A 73 5.53 -8.58 22.27
CA VAL A 73 5.66 -7.68 21.11
C VAL A 73 7.00 -6.98 21.19
N GLU A 74 7.88 -7.25 20.24
CA GLU A 74 9.20 -6.63 20.12
C GLU A 74 9.20 -5.44 19.17
N LEU A 75 8.37 -5.50 18.12
CA LEU A 75 8.30 -4.47 17.09
C LEU A 75 6.86 -4.28 16.62
N VAL A 76 6.47 -3.04 16.39
CA VAL A 76 5.24 -2.65 15.66
C VAL A 76 5.67 -1.91 14.41
N ASP A 77 5.31 -2.42 13.26
CA ASP A 77 5.71 -1.84 11.97
C ASP A 77 4.49 -1.58 11.09
N THR A 78 4.65 -0.73 10.08
CA THR A 78 3.62 -0.53 9.07
C THR A 78 3.67 -1.65 8.04
N ALA A 79 2.52 -2.00 7.44
CA ALA A 79 2.46 -2.99 6.38
C ALA A 79 3.42 -2.66 5.22
N GLN A 80 3.56 -1.37 4.90
CA GLN A 80 4.46 -0.91 3.85
C GLN A 80 5.93 -1.16 4.16
N ALA A 81 6.39 -0.85 5.39
CA ALA A 81 7.77 -1.06 5.79
C ALA A 81 8.08 -2.56 5.93
N ALA A 82 7.14 -3.34 6.48
CA ALA A 82 7.25 -4.78 6.54
C ALA A 82 7.38 -5.41 5.14
N LEU A 83 6.61 -4.92 4.17
CA LEU A 83 6.66 -5.41 2.79
C LEU A 83 7.98 -5.04 2.10
N VAL A 84 8.52 -3.83 2.33
CA VAL A 84 9.87 -3.44 1.88
C VAL A 84 10.93 -4.38 2.43
N ASN A 85 10.89 -4.67 3.73
CA ASN A 85 11.85 -5.56 4.37
C ASN A 85 11.72 -6.99 3.85
N ALA A 86 10.50 -7.51 3.69
CA ALA A 86 10.25 -8.84 3.13
C ALA A 86 10.75 -8.96 1.69
N PHE A 87 10.51 -7.95 0.85
CA PHE A 87 11.00 -7.95 -0.52
C PHE A 87 12.53 -7.94 -0.58
N ARG A 88 13.17 -7.06 0.20
CA ARG A 88 14.64 -6.98 0.25
C ARG A 88 15.28 -8.27 0.75
N TYR A 89 14.69 -8.90 1.76
CA TYR A 89 15.17 -10.16 2.27
C TYR A 89 15.09 -11.30 1.24
N SER A 90 13.99 -11.36 0.49
CA SER A 90 13.72 -12.48 -0.42
C SER A 90 14.25 -12.26 -1.85
N TYR A 91 14.37 -11.00 -2.28
CA TYR A 91 14.62 -10.61 -3.67
C TYR A 91 15.59 -9.43 -3.80
N GLY A 92 16.40 -9.16 -2.76
CA GLY A 92 17.32 -8.02 -2.75
C GLY A 92 18.46 -8.09 -3.75
N ASP A 93 18.69 -9.24 -4.38
CA ASP A 93 19.67 -9.52 -5.42
C ASP A 93 19.15 -9.31 -6.86
N LEU A 94 17.83 -9.02 -7.02
CA LEU A 94 17.27 -8.74 -8.34
C LEU A 94 17.84 -7.43 -8.91
N GLU A 95 18.32 -7.51 -10.13
CA GLU A 95 18.76 -6.36 -10.90
C GLU A 95 17.56 -5.67 -11.60
N GLY A 96 17.70 -4.37 -11.84
CA GLY A 96 16.69 -3.56 -12.50
C GLY A 96 15.59 -3.05 -11.56
N CYS A 97 14.48 -2.64 -12.15
CA CYS A 97 13.33 -2.15 -11.41
C CYS A 97 12.31 -3.27 -11.22
N SER A 98 11.87 -3.47 -9.99
CA SER A 98 10.80 -4.41 -9.65
C SER A 98 9.55 -3.67 -9.18
N LEU A 99 8.37 -4.16 -9.56
CA LEU A 99 7.08 -3.71 -9.05
C LEU A 99 6.44 -4.80 -8.21
N VAL A 100 6.14 -4.49 -6.97
CA VAL A 100 5.36 -5.35 -6.06
C VAL A 100 3.98 -4.73 -5.85
N LEU A 101 2.92 -5.53 -6.04
CA LEU A 101 1.54 -5.16 -5.75
C LEU A 101 1.02 -5.99 -4.59
N ASP A 102 0.77 -5.34 -3.46
CA ASP A 102 0.07 -5.92 -2.31
C ASP A 102 -1.40 -5.53 -2.37
N ILE A 103 -2.25 -6.43 -2.87
CA ILE A 103 -3.69 -6.20 -3.06
C ILE A 103 -4.41 -6.70 -1.82
N GLY A 104 -4.64 -5.80 -0.87
CA GLY A 104 -5.34 -6.08 0.37
C GLY A 104 -6.87 -5.99 0.25
N ALA A 105 -7.55 -6.05 1.39
CA ALA A 105 -9.00 -5.96 1.45
C ALA A 105 -9.52 -4.56 1.09
N LYS A 106 -8.91 -3.50 1.59
CA LYS A 106 -9.36 -2.10 1.40
C LYS A 106 -8.47 -1.29 0.48
N THR A 107 -7.19 -1.61 0.44
CA THR A 107 -6.16 -0.84 -0.27
C THR A 107 -5.23 -1.76 -1.03
N THR A 108 -4.61 -1.22 -2.07
CA THR A 108 -3.47 -1.84 -2.76
C THR A 108 -2.24 -0.98 -2.54
N HIS A 109 -1.13 -1.58 -2.15
CA HIS A 109 0.16 -0.92 -2.10
C HIS A 109 0.96 -1.26 -3.35
N ALA A 110 1.36 -0.23 -4.10
CA ALA A 110 2.27 -0.36 -5.23
C ALA A 110 3.67 0.09 -4.78
N LEU A 111 4.63 -0.85 -4.80
CA LEU A 111 6.01 -0.64 -4.38
C LEU A 111 6.93 -0.84 -5.57
N PHE A 112 7.75 0.16 -5.84
CA PHE A 112 8.80 0.10 -6.86
C PHE A 112 10.14 -0.01 -6.16
N PHE A 113 10.98 -0.91 -6.63
CA PHE A 113 12.35 -1.11 -6.14
C PHE A 113 13.32 -1.02 -7.29
N GLU A 114 14.44 -0.32 -7.08
CA GLU A 114 15.56 -0.23 -8.02
C GLU A 114 16.85 -0.02 -7.21
N GLY A 115 17.58 -1.09 -6.98
CA GLY A 115 18.69 -1.11 -6.05
C GLY A 115 18.27 -0.73 -4.63
N GLU A 116 18.96 0.22 -4.01
CA GLU A 116 18.61 0.73 -2.68
C GLU A 116 17.38 1.65 -2.65
N LYS A 117 16.99 2.17 -3.82
CA LYS A 117 15.87 3.08 -3.95
C LYS A 117 14.56 2.34 -3.98
N PHE A 118 13.57 2.86 -3.26
CA PHE A 118 12.21 2.39 -3.37
C PHE A 118 11.20 3.53 -3.31
N PHE A 119 10.02 3.26 -3.83
CA PHE A 119 8.89 4.19 -3.81
C PHE A 119 7.61 3.41 -3.51
N ILE A 120 6.76 3.97 -2.65
CA ILE A 120 5.50 3.35 -2.25
C ILE A 120 4.36 4.30 -2.50
N ARG A 121 3.27 3.78 -3.06
CA ARG A 121 1.99 4.47 -3.14
C ARG A 121 0.86 3.56 -2.68
N THR A 122 0.02 4.09 -1.80
CA THR A 122 -1.24 3.44 -1.42
C THR A 122 -2.36 3.87 -2.36
N ILE A 123 -3.05 2.90 -2.93
CA ILE A 123 -4.21 3.07 -3.81
C ILE A 123 -5.44 2.59 -3.02
N ASN A 124 -6.48 3.43 -2.91
CA ASN A 124 -7.70 3.12 -2.16
C ASN A 124 -8.65 2.21 -2.98
N ILE A 125 -8.12 1.13 -3.51
CA ILE A 125 -8.84 0.06 -4.19
C ILE A 125 -8.30 -1.25 -3.65
N GLY A 126 -9.20 -2.14 -3.20
CA GLY A 126 -8.87 -3.46 -2.71
C GLY A 126 -10.01 -4.44 -3.00
N ALA A 127 -9.89 -5.67 -2.54
CA ALA A 127 -10.86 -6.75 -2.80
C ALA A 127 -12.29 -6.40 -2.33
N ASN A 128 -12.42 -5.60 -1.26
CA ASN A 128 -13.71 -5.14 -0.76
C ASN A 128 -14.44 -4.20 -1.72
N SER A 129 -13.73 -3.55 -2.66
CA SER A 129 -14.38 -2.75 -3.71
C SER A 129 -15.26 -3.61 -4.60
N ILE A 130 -14.81 -4.83 -4.93
CA ILE A 130 -15.59 -5.80 -5.70
C ILE A 130 -16.81 -6.25 -4.90
N THR A 131 -16.62 -6.61 -3.64
CA THR A 131 -17.69 -7.06 -2.74
C THR A 131 -18.76 -6.00 -2.56
N GLN A 132 -18.36 -4.74 -2.34
CA GLN A 132 -19.28 -3.63 -2.11
C GLN A 132 -20.09 -3.30 -3.36
N GLU A 133 -19.47 -3.28 -4.54
CA GLU A 133 -20.15 -3.02 -5.80
C GLU A 133 -21.12 -4.15 -6.13
N PHE A 134 -20.72 -5.41 -5.92
CA PHE A 134 -21.56 -6.57 -6.11
C PHE A 134 -22.76 -6.57 -5.14
N ALA A 135 -22.54 -6.29 -3.85
CA ALA A 135 -23.60 -6.16 -2.85
C ALA A 135 -24.62 -5.08 -3.23
N THR A 136 -24.13 -3.95 -3.78
CA THR A 136 -24.98 -2.83 -4.22
C THR A 136 -25.81 -3.18 -5.45
N GLU A 137 -25.18 -3.79 -6.46
CA GLU A 137 -25.85 -4.16 -7.72
C GLU A 137 -26.92 -5.26 -7.49
N THR A 138 -26.62 -6.24 -6.65
CA THR A 138 -27.52 -7.36 -6.35
C THR A 138 -28.46 -7.11 -5.18
N LYS A 139 -28.31 -5.97 -4.45
CA LYS A 139 -29.12 -5.58 -3.28
C LYS A 139 -29.06 -6.60 -2.13
N ILE A 140 -27.94 -7.28 -1.95
CA ILE A 140 -27.68 -8.18 -0.85
C ILE A 140 -26.77 -7.56 0.20
N ARG A 141 -26.66 -8.18 1.38
CA ARG A 141 -25.74 -7.72 2.43
C ARG A 141 -24.28 -7.96 2.02
N PHE A 142 -23.38 -7.10 2.47
CA PHE A 142 -21.94 -7.23 2.21
C PHE A 142 -21.40 -8.62 2.59
N SER A 143 -21.82 -9.19 3.73
CA SER A 143 -21.37 -10.51 4.16
C SER A 143 -21.79 -11.63 3.19
N GLN A 144 -23.00 -11.55 2.63
CA GLN A 144 -23.48 -12.51 1.63
C GLN A 144 -22.73 -12.34 0.30
N ALA A 145 -22.49 -11.07 -0.10
CA ALA A 145 -21.70 -10.76 -1.29
C ALA A 145 -20.26 -11.29 -1.17
N GLU A 146 -19.65 -11.15 0.01
CA GLU A 146 -18.30 -11.66 0.28
C GLU A 146 -18.27 -13.19 0.19
N GLU A 147 -19.24 -13.86 0.76
CA GLU A 147 -19.36 -15.33 0.69
C GLU A 147 -19.49 -15.82 -0.76
N ILE A 148 -20.36 -15.20 -1.56
CA ILE A 148 -20.51 -15.53 -2.98
C ILE A 148 -19.21 -15.26 -3.74
N LYS A 149 -18.55 -14.13 -3.47
CA LYS A 149 -17.26 -13.81 -4.10
C LYS A 149 -16.20 -14.86 -3.77
N LEU A 150 -16.14 -15.34 -2.55
CA LEU A 150 -15.15 -16.37 -2.15
C LEU A 150 -15.45 -17.73 -2.76
N GLN A 151 -16.73 -18.08 -2.93
CA GLN A 151 -17.12 -19.37 -3.47
C GLN A 151 -17.14 -19.41 -5.01
N LYS A 152 -17.55 -18.33 -5.65
CA LYS A 152 -17.85 -18.26 -7.09
C LYS A 152 -17.05 -17.19 -7.83
N GLY A 153 -16.13 -16.49 -7.15
CA GLY A 153 -15.38 -15.38 -7.73
C GLY A 153 -14.45 -15.83 -8.84
N LEU A 154 -14.75 -15.42 -10.05
CA LEU A 154 -13.93 -15.62 -11.23
C LEU A 154 -13.83 -14.29 -12.00
N VAL A 155 -12.64 -13.91 -12.40
CA VAL A 155 -12.42 -12.79 -13.31
C VAL A 155 -12.28 -13.34 -14.73
N GLY A 156 -13.39 -13.41 -15.45
CA GLY A 156 -13.37 -13.77 -16.86
C GLY A 156 -12.66 -12.70 -17.69
N LEU A 157 -11.84 -13.10 -18.64
CA LEU A 157 -11.10 -12.16 -19.51
C LEU A 157 -12.01 -11.35 -20.48
N GLY A 158 -13.29 -11.71 -20.58
CA GLY A 158 -14.25 -11.12 -21.53
C GLY A 158 -14.05 -11.64 -22.96
N GLY A 159 -14.79 -11.07 -23.90
CA GLY A 159 -14.70 -11.41 -25.33
C GLY A 159 -15.23 -12.80 -25.68
N ALA A 160 -14.43 -13.65 -26.30
CA ALA A 160 -14.82 -14.99 -26.77
C ALA A 160 -15.11 -16.01 -25.65
N TYR A 161 -14.83 -15.68 -24.40
CA TYR A 161 -15.19 -16.52 -23.26
C TYR A 161 -16.66 -16.30 -22.93
N ALA A 162 -17.44 -17.37 -22.95
CA ALA A 162 -18.84 -17.35 -22.59
C ALA A 162 -19.01 -16.74 -21.19
N GLU A 163 -19.99 -15.84 -21.05
CA GLU A 163 -20.42 -15.39 -19.71
C GLU A 163 -20.98 -16.61 -18.97
N SER A 164 -20.75 -16.67 -17.65
CA SER A 164 -21.33 -17.75 -16.84
C SER A 164 -22.86 -17.75 -16.96
N GLU A 165 -23.45 -18.93 -17.02
CA GLU A 165 -24.91 -19.09 -16.96
C GLU A 165 -25.48 -18.69 -15.58
N ASP A 166 -24.64 -18.70 -14.53
CA ASP A 166 -25.02 -18.22 -13.19
C ASP A 166 -24.99 -16.65 -13.19
N PRO A 167 -26.16 -16.01 -12.96
CA PRO A 167 -26.26 -14.55 -12.96
C PRO A 167 -25.33 -13.87 -11.93
N HIS A 168 -25.06 -14.53 -10.80
CA HIS A 168 -24.18 -14.00 -9.77
C HIS A 168 -22.72 -14.04 -10.23
N GLU A 169 -22.29 -15.12 -10.86
CA GLU A 169 -20.94 -15.24 -11.41
C GLU A 169 -20.71 -14.25 -12.56
N ALA A 170 -21.67 -14.10 -13.45
CA ALA A 170 -21.60 -13.13 -14.55
C ALA A 170 -21.49 -11.70 -14.03
N ALA A 171 -22.36 -11.31 -13.08
CA ALA A 171 -22.33 -9.98 -12.46
C ALA A 171 -21.00 -9.75 -11.70
N LEU A 172 -20.55 -10.72 -10.92
CA LEU A 172 -19.31 -10.63 -10.16
C LEU A 172 -18.08 -10.49 -11.08
N SER A 173 -18.01 -11.30 -12.16
CA SER A 173 -16.94 -11.21 -13.15
C SER A 173 -16.88 -9.85 -13.84
N LYS A 174 -18.04 -9.30 -14.22
CA LYS A 174 -18.16 -7.96 -14.80
C LYS A 174 -17.66 -6.88 -13.86
N ILE A 175 -18.11 -6.89 -12.60
CA ILE A 175 -17.72 -5.93 -11.57
C ILE A 175 -16.22 -6.06 -11.28
N ALA A 176 -15.72 -7.28 -11.11
CA ALA A 176 -14.31 -7.53 -10.87
C ALA A 176 -13.43 -6.93 -11.99
N ARG A 177 -13.78 -7.14 -13.27
CA ARG A 177 -13.08 -6.50 -14.40
C ARG A 177 -13.06 -4.98 -14.29
N GLN A 178 -14.18 -4.36 -13.93
CA GLN A 178 -14.26 -2.90 -13.80
C GLN A 178 -13.36 -2.39 -12.67
N VAL A 179 -13.37 -3.06 -11.49
CA VAL A 179 -12.52 -2.73 -10.36
C VAL A 179 -11.04 -2.90 -10.72
N MET A 180 -10.68 -4.01 -11.34
CA MET A 180 -9.29 -4.28 -11.76
C MET A 180 -8.82 -3.32 -12.85
N THR A 181 -9.69 -2.88 -13.75
CA THR A 181 -9.36 -1.84 -14.74
C THR A 181 -9.04 -0.52 -14.05
N ARG A 182 -9.83 -0.12 -13.05
CA ARG A 182 -9.54 1.09 -12.25
C ARG A 182 -8.22 0.97 -11.49
N LEU A 183 -7.97 -0.20 -10.90
CA LEU A 183 -6.69 -0.47 -10.23
C LEU A 183 -5.52 -0.37 -11.23
N HIS A 184 -5.63 -0.99 -12.40
CA HIS A 184 -4.63 -0.92 -13.45
C HIS A 184 -4.30 0.53 -13.87
N VAL A 185 -5.32 1.37 -14.05
CA VAL A 185 -5.13 2.79 -14.36
C VAL A 185 -4.34 3.50 -13.25
N GLN A 186 -4.66 3.24 -11.97
CA GLN A 186 -3.95 3.83 -10.83
C GLN A 186 -2.50 3.33 -10.73
N VAL A 187 -2.25 2.06 -11.01
CA VAL A 187 -0.89 1.49 -11.06
C VAL A 187 -0.08 2.15 -12.18
N ASN A 188 -0.65 2.30 -13.38
CA ASN A 188 0.02 2.97 -14.50
C ASN A 188 0.32 4.45 -14.21
N GLN A 189 -0.59 5.18 -13.58
CA GLN A 189 -0.33 6.56 -13.13
C GLN A 189 0.82 6.60 -12.11
N THR A 190 0.90 5.61 -11.24
CA THR A 190 1.96 5.48 -10.25
C THR A 190 3.30 5.17 -10.93
N LEU A 191 3.32 4.29 -11.93
CA LEU A 191 4.50 3.99 -12.74
C LEU A 191 5.00 5.24 -13.46
N GLN A 192 4.12 6.01 -14.09
CA GLN A 192 4.49 7.26 -14.74
C GLN A 192 5.08 8.29 -13.76
N PHE A 193 4.54 8.37 -12.54
CA PHE A 193 5.09 9.20 -11.48
C PHE A 193 6.49 8.73 -11.07
N TRP A 194 6.67 7.42 -10.85
CA TRP A 194 7.95 6.80 -10.55
C TRP A 194 9.01 7.16 -11.61
N GLN A 195 8.69 7.03 -12.88
CA GLN A 195 9.60 7.33 -13.97
C GLN A 195 9.94 8.83 -14.08
N LYS A 196 8.92 9.69 -14.10
CA LYS A 196 9.08 11.12 -14.38
C LYS A 196 9.59 11.90 -13.19
N GLN A 197 9.09 11.62 -12.00
CA GLN A 197 9.36 12.40 -10.79
C GLN A 197 10.46 11.78 -9.93
N GLN A 198 10.54 10.47 -9.90
CA GLN A 198 11.53 9.74 -9.12
C GLN A 198 12.74 9.30 -9.98
N GLY A 199 12.62 9.40 -11.30
CA GLY A 199 13.68 9.00 -12.24
C GLY A 199 13.98 7.51 -12.21
N GLY A 200 12.97 6.70 -11.91
CA GLY A 200 13.07 5.24 -11.93
C GLY A 200 12.92 4.66 -13.32
N SER A 201 13.34 3.41 -13.48
CA SER A 201 13.21 2.65 -14.72
C SER A 201 11.87 1.93 -14.84
N ASN A 202 11.58 1.35 -15.99
CA ASN A 202 10.47 0.42 -16.14
C ASN A 202 10.73 -0.85 -15.31
N PRO A 203 9.71 -1.40 -14.64
CA PRO A 203 9.78 -2.73 -14.07
C PRO A 203 10.06 -3.79 -15.17
N VAL A 204 10.91 -4.73 -14.84
CA VAL A 204 11.30 -5.86 -15.72
C VAL A 204 10.42 -7.06 -15.45
#